data_8042a646ab44d6b24f4dc6804f98330f
#
_entry.id   8042a646ab44d6b24f4dc6804f98330f
#
_cell.length_a   1.000
_cell.length_b   1.000
_cell.length_c   1.000
_cell.angle_alpha   90.00
_cell.angle_beta   90.00
_cell.angle_gamma   90.00
#
_symmetry.space_group_name_H-M   'P 1'
#
loop_
_entity.id
_entity.type
_entity.pdbx_description
1 polymer ?
#
loop_
_entity_poly.entity_id
_entity_poly.type
_entity_poly.pdbx_seq_one_letter_code
_entity_poly.pdbx_strand_id
1 'polypeptide(L)'
;MDTVTPPGASLLVVDDEPNIRELLSASLRFVGFRVTSAANGADALAAVAEERPDLVVLDVMLPDISGFAVVRRLREAVGAGSGSGADHLPVLFLTAKDGVDDKISGLTAGGDDYVTKPFSLEELIARIRAILRRTGAPTGEGRLVAGDLELDPVGHQVLRGGRPVSLSPTEFKLLAYLMTHADRVVSKMQILEHVWAYDFGGDLSIVESYISYVRRKVDSGADGAVKLIHTVRGVGYVLRRPQS
;
A
#
# COMPACT_ATOMS: atom_id res chain seq x y z
N MET A 1 -12.60 17.20 16.62
CA MET A 1 -11.46 17.60 15.74
C MET A 1 -11.20 16.40 14.88
N ASP A 2 -11.68 16.48 13.65
CA ASP A 2 -11.57 15.40 12.67
C ASP A 2 -10.10 15.26 12.27
N THR A 3 -9.50 14.12 12.61
CA THR A 3 -8.20 13.73 12.07
C THR A 3 -8.40 13.43 10.59
N VAL A 4 -8.11 14.41 9.75
CA VAL A 4 -8.05 14.23 8.30
C VAL A 4 -6.90 13.26 8.02
N THR A 5 -7.22 11.99 7.82
CA THR A 5 -6.32 11.03 7.19
C THR A 5 -5.97 11.59 5.82
N PRO A 6 -4.68 11.73 5.44
CA PRO A 6 -4.34 12.18 4.10
C PRO A 6 -5.01 11.26 3.08
N PRO A 7 -5.58 11.80 1.98
CA PRO A 7 -6.27 10.99 1.01
C PRO A 7 -5.32 9.95 0.42
N GLY A 8 -5.72 8.69 0.45
CA GLY A 8 -5.00 7.60 -0.20
C GLY A 8 -4.81 7.83 -1.69
N ALA A 9 -3.90 7.09 -2.32
CA ALA A 9 -3.67 7.17 -3.75
C ALA A 9 -4.98 6.99 -4.54
N SER A 10 -5.10 7.73 -5.63
CA SER A 10 -6.27 7.71 -6.52
C SER A 10 -6.10 6.63 -7.57
N LEU A 11 -7.03 5.69 -7.64
CA LEU A 11 -7.04 4.59 -8.60
C LEU A 11 -8.23 4.72 -9.55
N LEU A 12 -8.01 4.41 -10.83
CA LEU A 12 -9.08 4.18 -11.80
C LEU A 12 -9.17 2.69 -12.09
N VAL A 13 -10.34 2.09 -11.84
CA VAL A 13 -10.64 0.69 -12.15
C VAL A 13 -11.47 0.62 -13.41
N VAL A 14 -10.98 -0.06 -14.44
CA VAL A 14 -11.64 -0.19 -15.74
C VAL A 14 -11.87 -1.68 -16.04
N ASP A 15 -13.13 -2.08 -16.05
CA ASP A 15 -13.55 -3.45 -16.33
C ASP A 15 -15.01 -3.39 -16.82
N ASP A 16 -15.38 -4.08 -17.89
CA ASP A 16 -16.74 -4.07 -18.43
C ASP A 16 -17.71 -4.91 -17.59
N GLU A 17 -17.21 -5.93 -16.87
CA GLU A 17 -18.01 -6.75 -15.97
C GLU A 17 -18.41 -5.99 -14.70
N PRO A 18 -19.71 -5.67 -14.50
CA PRO A 18 -20.14 -4.86 -13.34
C PRO A 18 -19.75 -5.47 -12.00
N ASN A 19 -19.88 -6.81 -11.88
CA ASN A 19 -19.59 -7.52 -10.63
C ASN A 19 -18.11 -7.44 -10.24
N ILE A 20 -17.21 -7.59 -11.24
CA ILE A 20 -15.75 -7.48 -11.01
C ILE A 20 -15.40 -6.04 -10.67
N ARG A 21 -15.91 -5.08 -11.44
CA ARG A 21 -15.67 -3.65 -11.24
C ARG A 21 -16.13 -3.18 -9.86
N GLU A 22 -17.32 -3.58 -9.41
CA GLU A 22 -17.83 -3.24 -8.08
C GLU A 22 -17.03 -3.89 -6.96
N LEU A 23 -16.75 -5.21 -7.08
CA LEU A 23 -15.95 -5.93 -6.11
C LEU A 23 -14.56 -5.31 -5.92
N LEU A 24 -13.86 -5.03 -7.02
CA LEU A 24 -12.55 -4.39 -6.99
C LEU A 24 -12.62 -3.00 -6.37
N SER A 25 -13.60 -2.18 -6.82
CA SER A 25 -13.76 -0.83 -6.32
C SER A 25 -14.04 -0.78 -4.81
N ALA A 26 -14.95 -1.65 -4.33
CA ALA A 26 -15.28 -1.73 -2.91
C ALA A 26 -14.07 -2.20 -2.08
N SER A 27 -13.38 -3.25 -2.55
CA SER A 27 -12.23 -3.82 -1.85
C SER A 27 -11.05 -2.84 -1.79
N LEU A 28 -10.76 -2.15 -2.88
CA LEU A 28 -9.69 -1.16 -2.93
C LEU A 28 -10.01 0.08 -2.08
N ARG A 29 -11.28 0.52 -2.02
CA ARG A 29 -11.70 1.57 -1.08
C ARG A 29 -11.56 1.13 0.37
N PHE A 30 -11.91 -0.13 0.67
CA PHE A 30 -11.78 -0.69 2.03
C PHE A 30 -10.33 -0.67 2.53
N VAL A 31 -9.36 -0.89 1.64
CA VAL A 31 -7.93 -0.83 2.00
C VAL A 31 -7.31 0.57 1.87
N GLY A 32 -8.13 1.62 1.71
CA GLY A 32 -7.73 3.02 1.85
C GLY A 32 -7.46 3.79 0.56
N PHE A 33 -7.65 3.20 -0.63
CA PHE A 33 -7.52 3.93 -1.89
C PHE A 33 -8.77 4.77 -2.20
N ARG A 34 -8.59 5.90 -2.89
CA ARG A 34 -9.68 6.58 -3.59
C ARG A 34 -9.89 5.88 -4.92
N VAL A 35 -11.11 5.50 -5.23
CA VAL A 35 -11.38 4.71 -6.44
C VAL A 35 -12.48 5.32 -7.27
N THR A 36 -12.15 5.65 -8.51
CA THR A 36 -13.07 5.93 -9.61
C THR A 36 -13.17 4.70 -10.50
N SER A 37 -14.27 4.48 -11.19
CA SER A 37 -14.44 3.33 -12.06
C SER A 37 -15.05 3.70 -13.41
N ALA A 38 -14.66 2.95 -14.45
CA ALA A 38 -15.18 3.08 -15.82
C ALA A 38 -15.56 1.69 -16.37
N ALA A 39 -16.55 1.63 -17.25
CA ALA A 39 -17.05 0.38 -17.83
C ALA A 39 -16.48 0.08 -19.22
N ASN A 40 -15.76 1.01 -19.82
CA ASN A 40 -15.23 0.91 -21.17
C ASN A 40 -14.03 1.86 -21.35
N GLY A 41 -13.36 1.74 -22.47
CA GLY A 41 -12.17 2.54 -22.75
C GLY A 41 -12.43 4.01 -22.96
N ALA A 42 -13.57 4.38 -23.55
CA ALA A 42 -13.92 5.79 -23.76
C ALA A 42 -14.16 6.52 -22.43
N ASP A 43 -14.90 5.90 -21.51
CA ASP A 43 -15.14 6.43 -20.17
C ASP A 43 -13.84 6.51 -19.37
N ALA A 44 -12.94 5.53 -19.55
CA ALA A 44 -11.63 5.53 -18.90
C ALA A 44 -10.77 6.71 -19.34
N LEU A 45 -10.73 7.00 -20.64
CA LEU A 45 -10.01 8.17 -21.18
C LEU A 45 -10.61 9.49 -20.68
N ALA A 46 -11.93 9.59 -20.62
CA ALA A 46 -12.62 10.76 -20.07
C ALA A 46 -12.31 10.96 -18.59
N ALA A 47 -12.38 9.89 -17.79
CA ALA A 47 -12.07 9.94 -16.36
C ALA A 47 -10.62 10.40 -16.08
N VAL A 48 -9.63 9.92 -16.86
CA VAL A 48 -8.24 10.36 -16.73
C VAL A 48 -8.05 11.83 -17.13
N ALA A 49 -8.82 12.31 -18.10
CA ALA A 49 -8.77 13.71 -18.52
C ALA A 49 -9.41 14.66 -17.50
N GLU A 50 -10.44 14.21 -16.79
CA GLU A 50 -11.11 14.96 -15.72
C GLU A 50 -10.28 15.03 -14.44
N GLU A 51 -9.84 13.88 -13.93
CA GLU A 51 -8.98 13.77 -12.77
C GLU A 51 -7.94 12.68 -13.00
N ARG A 52 -6.67 13.05 -13.12
CA ARG A 52 -5.58 12.10 -13.34
C ARG A 52 -5.40 11.19 -12.13
N PRO A 53 -5.59 9.87 -12.25
CA PRO A 53 -5.31 8.93 -11.15
C PRO A 53 -3.81 8.71 -10.98
N ASP A 54 -3.42 8.17 -9.81
CA ASP A 54 -2.05 7.74 -9.53
C ASP A 54 -1.73 6.40 -10.19
N LEU A 55 -2.74 5.57 -10.49
CA LEU A 55 -2.61 4.30 -11.20
C LEU A 55 -3.95 3.88 -11.82
N VAL A 56 -3.87 3.22 -12.99
CA VAL A 56 -5.02 2.61 -13.66
C VAL A 56 -4.94 1.08 -13.55
N VAL A 57 -5.99 0.45 -13.05
CA VAL A 57 -6.22 -1.00 -13.13
C VAL A 57 -7.13 -1.23 -14.32
N LEU A 58 -6.65 -1.91 -15.36
CA LEU A 58 -7.27 -1.90 -16.68
C LEU A 58 -7.45 -3.29 -17.24
N ASP A 59 -8.69 -3.69 -17.52
CA ASP A 59 -8.94 -4.89 -18.31
C ASP A 59 -8.44 -4.72 -19.75
N VAL A 60 -7.81 -5.75 -20.27
CA VAL A 60 -7.38 -5.80 -21.66
C VAL A 60 -8.57 -5.93 -22.60
N MET A 61 -9.60 -6.67 -22.19
CA MET A 61 -10.79 -6.97 -22.99
C MET A 61 -11.93 -6.02 -22.64
N LEU A 62 -12.01 -4.89 -23.34
CA LEU A 62 -13.11 -3.93 -23.19
C LEU A 62 -14.01 -3.95 -24.44
N PRO A 63 -15.29 -3.56 -24.32
CA PRO A 63 -16.29 -3.73 -25.39
C PRO A 63 -16.10 -2.76 -26.57
N ASP A 64 -15.43 -1.65 -26.37
CA ASP A 64 -15.27 -0.56 -27.36
C ASP A 64 -13.87 -0.53 -27.98
N ILE A 65 -12.84 -0.46 -27.16
CA ILE A 65 -11.43 -0.47 -27.57
C ILE A 65 -10.61 -1.31 -26.62
N SER A 66 -9.59 -2.01 -27.10
CA SER A 66 -8.75 -2.82 -26.22
C SER A 66 -8.02 -1.96 -25.16
N GLY A 67 -7.76 -2.53 -23.98
CA GLY A 67 -6.99 -1.87 -22.93
C GLY A 67 -5.61 -1.39 -23.41
N PHE A 68 -4.98 -2.11 -24.35
CA PHE A 68 -3.73 -1.65 -24.98
C PHE A 68 -3.92 -0.38 -25.82
N ALA A 69 -5.06 -0.24 -26.51
CA ALA A 69 -5.37 0.97 -27.26
C ALA A 69 -5.65 2.14 -26.32
N VAL A 70 -6.27 1.91 -25.15
CA VAL A 70 -6.44 2.92 -24.10
C VAL A 70 -5.07 3.44 -23.66
N VAL A 71 -4.14 2.54 -23.29
CA VAL A 71 -2.80 2.95 -22.83
C VAL A 71 -2.06 3.74 -23.91
N ARG A 72 -2.10 3.28 -25.16
CA ARG A 72 -1.46 4.00 -26.26
C ARG A 72 -1.98 5.43 -26.38
N ARG A 73 -3.31 5.64 -26.33
CA ARG A 73 -3.92 6.99 -26.37
C ARG A 73 -3.53 7.84 -25.16
N LEU A 74 -3.45 7.25 -23.96
CA LEU A 74 -2.97 7.94 -22.77
C LEU A 74 -1.50 8.38 -22.92
N ARG A 75 -0.65 7.56 -23.53
CA ARG A 75 0.76 7.91 -23.79
C ARG A 75 0.89 9.00 -24.88
N GLU A 76 0.10 8.94 -25.93
CA GLU A 76 0.07 9.95 -27.01
C GLU A 76 -0.36 11.32 -26.47
N ALA A 77 -1.35 11.36 -25.57
CA ALA A 77 -1.83 12.59 -24.94
C ALA A 77 -0.77 13.25 -24.05
N VAL A 78 0.07 12.45 -23.37
CA VAL A 78 1.15 12.94 -22.50
C VAL A 78 2.39 13.33 -23.31
N GLY A 79 2.72 12.59 -24.39
CA GLY A 79 3.91 12.84 -25.21
C GLY A 79 3.93 14.15 -25.98
N ALA A 80 2.80 14.85 -26.08
CA ALA A 80 2.69 16.14 -26.76
C ALA A 80 3.19 17.33 -25.90
N GLY A 81 3.54 17.13 -24.62
CA GLY A 81 3.76 18.26 -23.69
C GLY A 81 5.05 18.32 -22.91
N SER A 82 5.77 17.22 -22.59
CA SER A 82 6.93 17.32 -21.70
C SER A 82 7.80 16.07 -21.69
N GLY A 83 9.10 16.26 -21.83
CA GLY A 83 10.13 15.22 -21.81
C GLY A 83 10.64 14.85 -20.41
N SER A 84 9.86 14.97 -19.35
CA SER A 84 10.27 14.58 -18.00
C SER A 84 9.54 13.31 -17.57
N GLY A 85 10.25 12.33 -17.00
CA GLY A 85 9.70 11.05 -16.53
C GLY A 85 8.62 11.15 -15.45
N ALA A 86 8.24 12.38 -15.03
CA ALA A 86 7.16 12.68 -14.08
C ALA A 86 5.76 12.51 -14.68
N ASP A 87 5.64 12.43 -16.01
CA ASP A 87 4.35 12.36 -16.70
C ASP A 87 3.85 10.93 -16.97
N HIS A 88 4.58 9.91 -16.55
CA HIS A 88 4.18 8.52 -16.74
C HIS A 88 3.01 8.13 -15.81
N LEU A 89 1.82 7.85 -16.38
CA LEU A 89 0.69 7.31 -15.64
C LEU A 89 0.81 5.78 -15.57
N PRO A 90 0.99 5.18 -14.38
CA PRO A 90 1.14 3.73 -14.25
C PRO A 90 -0.13 2.97 -14.61
N VAL A 91 0.04 1.81 -15.26
CA VAL A 91 -1.06 0.93 -15.64
C VAL A 91 -0.76 -0.51 -15.25
N LEU A 92 -1.68 -1.12 -14.49
CA LEU A 92 -1.72 -2.53 -14.17
C LEU A 92 -2.80 -3.21 -14.99
N PHE A 93 -2.40 -4.11 -15.91
CA PHE A 93 -3.35 -4.84 -16.74
C PHE A 93 -3.99 -6.01 -15.99
N LEU A 94 -5.30 -6.20 -16.22
CA LEU A 94 -6.02 -7.45 -15.94
C LEU A 94 -6.18 -8.22 -17.26
N THR A 95 -5.74 -9.49 -17.31
CA THR A 95 -5.74 -10.27 -18.54
C THR A 95 -6.25 -11.70 -18.32
N ALA A 96 -6.85 -12.32 -19.32
CA ALA A 96 -7.19 -13.74 -19.27
C ALA A 96 -5.93 -14.62 -19.36
N LYS A 97 -5.99 -15.84 -18.81
CA LYS A 97 -4.86 -16.76 -18.63
C LYS A 97 -4.15 -17.20 -19.92
N ASP A 98 -4.80 -17.09 -21.07
CA ASP A 98 -4.34 -17.69 -22.33
C ASP A 98 -3.54 -16.74 -23.24
N GLY A 99 -3.32 -15.51 -22.81
CA GLY A 99 -2.63 -14.48 -23.59
C GLY A 99 -1.14 -14.36 -23.30
N VAL A 100 -0.30 -15.35 -23.64
CA VAL A 100 1.18 -15.17 -23.60
C VAL A 100 1.60 -14.07 -24.57
N ASP A 101 0.93 -13.97 -25.72
CA ASP A 101 1.13 -12.89 -26.70
C ASP A 101 0.62 -11.54 -26.17
N ASP A 102 -0.42 -11.52 -25.34
CA ASP A 102 -0.95 -10.32 -24.68
C ASP A 102 0.02 -9.77 -23.63
N LYS A 103 0.79 -10.63 -22.94
CA LYS A 103 1.79 -10.20 -21.95
C LYS A 103 2.96 -9.45 -22.61
N ILE A 104 3.44 -9.95 -23.75
CA ILE A 104 4.51 -9.31 -24.51
C ILE A 104 3.99 -8.01 -25.12
N SER A 105 2.76 -8.03 -25.68
CA SER A 105 2.10 -6.85 -26.25
C SER A 105 1.82 -5.78 -25.19
N GLY A 106 1.43 -6.17 -23.96
CA GLY A 106 1.12 -5.27 -22.86
C GLY A 106 2.36 -4.50 -22.34
N LEU A 107 3.47 -5.19 -22.16
CA LEU A 107 4.72 -4.57 -21.76
C LEU A 107 5.29 -3.68 -22.88
N THR A 108 5.14 -4.08 -24.14
CA THR A 108 5.54 -3.29 -25.32
C THR A 108 4.63 -2.08 -25.52
N ALA A 109 3.34 -2.15 -25.10
CA ALA A 109 2.38 -1.06 -25.16
C ALA A 109 2.55 -0.03 -24.03
N GLY A 110 3.47 -0.27 -23.06
CA GLY A 110 3.80 0.66 -21.99
C GLY A 110 3.03 0.42 -20.68
N GLY A 111 2.55 -0.79 -20.43
CA GLY A 111 2.04 -1.21 -19.11
C GLY A 111 3.18 -1.45 -18.10
N ASP A 112 2.91 -1.22 -16.82
CA ASP A 112 3.91 -1.34 -15.75
C ASP A 112 3.94 -2.73 -15.11
N ASP A 113 2.82 -3.45 -15.13
CA ASP A 113 2.68 -4.84 -14.67
C ASP A 113 1.36 -5.44 -15.20
N TYR A 114 1.15 -6.74 -14.96
CA TYR A 114 -0.09 -7.45 -15.32
C TYR A 114 -0.48 -8.48 -14.26
N VAL A 115 -1.79 -8.76 -14.17
CA VAL A 115 -2.38 -9.80 -13.34
C VAL A 115 -3.30 -10.66 -14.19
N THR A 116 -3.16 -11.98 -14.10
CA THR A 116 -4.00 -12.91 -14.87
C THR A 116 -5.26 -13.29 -14.10
N LYS A 117 -6.41 -13.20 -14.76
CA LYS A 117 -7.70 -13.72 -14.23
C LYS A 117 -7.71 -15.27 -14.29
N PRO A 118 -8.14 -15.99 -13.23
CA PRO A 118 -8.55 -15.48 -11.93
C PRO A 118 -7.35 -15.11 -11.04
N PHE A 119 -7.48 -14.03 -10.31
CA PHE A 119 -6.46 -13.50 -9.38
C PHE A 119 -6.98 -13.44 -7.94
N SER A 120 -6.07 -13.42 -6.98
CA SER A 120 -6.42 -13.08 -5.61
C SER A 120 -6.41 -11.56 -5.42
N LEU A 121 -7.31 -11.05 -4.58
CA LEU A 121 -7.35 -9.63 -4.24
C LEU A 121 -6.04 -9.18 -3.57
N GLU A 122 -5.44 -10.06 -2.76
CA GLU A 122 -4.18 -9.80 -2.08
C GLU A 122 -3.02 -9.61 -3.08
N GLU A 123 -2.95 -10.44 -4.11
CA GLU A 123 -1.97 -10.30 -5.21
C GLU A 123 -2.14 -8.97 -5.93
N LEU A 124 -3.38 -8.63 -6.29
CA LEU A 124 -3.69 -7.37 -6.98
C LEU A 124 -3.24 -6.16 -6.16
N ILE A 125 -3.61 -6.11 -4.87
CA ILE A 125 -3.24 -5.02 -3.95
C ILE A 125 -1.71 -4.94 -3.81
N ALA A 126 -1.01 -6.06 -3.66
CA ALA A 126 0.44 -6.08 -3.54
C ALA A 126 1.13 -5.49 -4.79
N ARG A 127 0.62 -5.78 -5.99
CA ARG A 127 1.15 -5.25 -7.26
C ARG A 127 0.84 -3.76 -7.41
N ILE A 128 -0.38 -3.32 -7.12
CA ILE A 128 -0.75 -1.89 -7.10
C ILE A 128 0.22 -1.11 -6.22
N ARG A 129 0.45 -1.56 -4.98
CA ARG A 129 1.37 -0.92 -4.04
C ARG A 129 2.81 -0.90 -4.57
N ALA A 130 3.27 -1.99 -5.19
CA ALA A 130 4.62 -2.08 -5.75
C ALA A 130 4.83 -1.07 -6.91
N ILE A 131 3.81 -0.86 -7.74
CA ILE A 131 3.86 0.12 -8.84
C ILE A 131 3.87 1.54 -8.26
N LEU A 132 2.92 1.89 -7.40
CA LEU A 132 2.81 3.21 -6.79
C LEU A 132 4.09 3.65 -6.06
N ARG A 133 4.76 2.73 -5.39
CA ARG A 133 6.05 2.98 -4.75
C ARG A 133 7.15 3.37 -5.77
N ARG A 134 7.19 2.70 -6.92
CA ARG A 134 8.19 3.00 -7.97
C ARG A 134 7.97 4.36 -8.62
N THR A 135 6.75 4.82 -8.68
CA THR A 135 6.38 6.10 -9.32
C THR A 135 6.35 7.28 -8.36
N GLY A 136 6.64 7.06 -7.06
CA GLY A 136 6.62 8.12 -6.05
C GLY A 136 5.22 8.68 -5.76
N ALA A 137 4.16 8.03 -6.27
CA ALA A 137 2.79 8.40 -5.95
C ALA A 137 2.54 8.24 -4.44
N PRO A 138 1.74 9.13 -3.81
CA PRO A 138 1.39 9.01 -2.41
C PRO A 138 0.59 7.72 -2.24
N THR A 139 1.25 6.64 -1.85
CA THR A 139 0.57 5.46 -1.38
C THR A 139 -0.07 5.86 -0.06
N GLY A 140 -1.39 6.05 -0.05
CA GLY A 140 -2.14 6.49 1.15
C GLY A 140 -2.13 5.52 2.32
N GLU A 141 -1.37 4.46 2.26
CA GLU A 141 -0.95 3.66 3.38
C GLU A 141 0.32 4.27 3.94
N GLY A 142 0.04 5.28 4.76
CA GLY A 142 0.98 6.14 5.36
C GLY A 142 2.13 5.40 5.99
N ARG A 143 3.32 5.86 5.72
CA ARG A 143 4.40 5.73 6.69
C ARG A 143 3.80 6.01 8.05
N LEU A 144 3.84 5.04 8.91
CA LEU A 144 3.47 5.25 10.29
C LEU A 144 4.56 6.14 10.89
N VAL A 145 4.16 7.27 11.45
CA VAL A 145 5.11 8.25 12.00
C VAL A 145 4.81 8.47 13.47
N ALA A 146 5.85 8.37 14.29
CA ALA A 146 5.80 8.68 15.71
C ALA A 146 7.09 9.43 16.12
N GLY A 147 7.03 10.76 16.11
CA GLY A 147 8.20 11.59 16.25
C GLY A 147 9.17 11.40 15.08
N ASP A 148 10.41 11.01 15.39
CA ASP A 148 11.46 10.71 14.41
C ASP A 148 11.52 9.22 13.99
N LEU A 149 10.56 8.41 14.44
CA LEU A 149 10.37 7.03 14.00
C LEU A 149 9.40 6.99 12.83
N GLU A 150 9.86 6.44 11.70
CA GLU A 150 9.06 6.22 10.50
C GLU A 150 9.07 4.73 10.15
N LEU A 151 7.91 4.17 9.85
CA LEU A 151 7.77 2.81 9.37
C LEU A 151 6.98 2.82 8.06
N ASP A 152 7.57 2.28 7.01
CA ASP A 152 6.92 2.04 5.72
C ASP A 152 6.43 0.58 5.68
N PRO A 153 5.13 0.31 5.84
CA PRO A 153 4.59 -1.05 5.84
C PRO A 153 4.77 -1.77 4.50
N VAL A 154 4.79 -0.99 3.41
CA VAL A 154 4.86 -1.52 2.04
C VAL A 154 6.31 -1.75 1.63
N GLY A 155 7.19 -0.81 1.93
CA GLY A 155 8.63 -0.91 1.67
C GLY A 155 9.37 -1.80 2.65
N HIS A 156 8.71 -2.31 3.71
CA HIS A 156 9.36 -3.01 4.82
C HIS A 156 10.58 -2.26 5.38
N GLN A 157 10.47 -0.93 5.42
CA GLN A 157 11.55 -0.06 5.91
C GLN A 157 11.16 0.61 7.22
N VAL A 158 12.15 0.74 8.10
CA VAL A 158 12.02 1.49 9.35
C VAL A 158 13.18 2.47 9.41
N LEU A 159 12.85 3.73 9.70
CA LEU A 159 13.83 4.80 9.93
C LEU A 159 13.66 5.35 11.34
N ARG A 160 14.76 5.63 12.01
CA ARG A 160 14.80 6.36 13.29
C ARG A 160 15.73 7.55 13.15
N GLY A 161 15.21 8.77 13.25
CA GLY A 161 15.99 9.97 12.97
C GLY A 161 16.63 9.97 11.59
N GLY A 162 15.93 9.47 10.55
CA GLY A 162 16.43 9.33 9.20
C GLY A 162 17.41 8.16 8.97
N ARG A 163 17.78 7.39 10.01
CA ARG A 163 18.70 6.25 9.91
C ARG A 163 17.94 4.94 9.80
N PRO A 164 18.32 4.03 8.87
CA PRO A 164 17.64 2.75 8.72
C PRO A 164 17.84 1.85 9.95
N VAL A 165 16.75 1.22 10.39
CA VAL A 165 16.71 0.23 11.49
C VAL A 165 16.37 -1.14 10.91
N SER A 166 17.26 -2.11 11.08
CA SER A 166 17.03 -3.49 10.62
C SER A 166 16.20 -4.28 11.62
N LEU A 167 14.99 -4.67 11.23
CA LEU A 167 14.09 -5.51 12.00
C LEU A 167 13.88 -6.87 11.33
N SER A 168 13.69 -7.92 12.13
CA SER A 168 13.17 -9.20 11.63
C SER A 168 11.70 -9.05 11.23
N PRO A 169 11.14 -9.99 10.42
CA PRO A 169 9.72 -9.93 10.03
C PRO A 169 8.75 -9.84 11.22
N THR A 170 9.02 -10.55 12.30
CA THR A 170 8.19 -10.54 13.52
C THR A 170 8.34 -9.22 14.29
N GLU A 171 9.57 -8.71 14.43
CA GLU A 171 9.82 -7.40 15.05
C GLU A 171 9.14 -6.27 14.26
N PHE A 172 9.17 -6.37 12.93
CA PHE A 172 8.52 -5.41 12.05
C PHE A 172 6.99 -5.43 12.24
N LYS A 173 6.35 -6.62 12.25
CA LYS A 173 4.92 -6.77 12.52
C LYS A 173 4.54 -6.19 13.88
N LEU A 174 5.33 -6.47 14.91
CA LEU A 174 5.11 -5.93 16.25
C LEU A 174 5.18 -4.41 16.27
N LEU A 175 6.22 -3.83 15.67
CA LEU A 175 6.37 -2.39 15.61
C LEU A 175 5.24 -1.72 14.83
N ALA A 176 4.87 -2.26 13.66
CA ALA A 176 3.76 -1.79 12.86
C ALA A 176 2.45 -1.80 13.64
N TYR A 177 2.17 -2.87 14.38
CA TYR A 177 0.98 -2.98 15.23
C TYR A 177 0.95 -1.90 16.33
N LEU A 178 2.08 -1.70 17.02
CA LEU A 178 2.19 -0.66 18.06
C LEU A 178 2.02 0.76 17.49
N MET A 179 2.59 1.02 16.32
CA MET A 179 2.49 2.33 15.66
C MET A 179 1.08 2.61 15.13
N THR A 180 0.39 1.60 14.62
CA THR A 180 -1.04 1.71 14.21
C THR A 180 -1.94 2.05 15.40
N HIS A 181 -1.57 1.57 16.60
CA HIS A 181 -2.28 1.83 17.85
C HIS A 181 -1.56 2.87 18.73
N ALA A 182 -0.82 3.81 18.10
CA ALA A 182 -0.08 4.82 18.83
C ALA A 182 -0.99 5.56 19.83
N ASP A 183 -0.43 5.85 21.01
CA ASP A 183 -1.09 6.50 22.16
C ASP A 183 -2.22 5.67 22.82
N ARG A 184 -2.44 4.43 22.37
CA ARG A 184 -3.37 3.47 22.99
C ARG A 184 -2.60 2.32 23.63
N VAL A 185 -3.05 1.90 24.82
CA VAL A 185 -2.48 0.72 25.48
C VAL A 185 -3.04 -0.54 24.81
N VAL A 186 -2.15 -1.42 24.37
CA VAL A 186 -2.48 -2.74 23.83
C VAL A 186 -2.03 -3.82 24.79
N SER A 187 -2.90 -4.79 25.08
CA SER A 187 -2.59 -5.89 25.98
C SER A 187 -1.63 -6.89 25.34
N LYS A 188 -0.93 -7.68 26.19
CA LYS A 188 -0.06 -8.75 25.69
C LYS A 188 -0.82 -9.77 24.82
N MET A 189 -2.07 -10.06 25.20
CA MET A 189 -2.93 -10.99 24.45
C MET A 189 -3.24 -10.44 23.05
N GLN A 190 -3.66 -9.18 22.94
CA GLN A 190 -3.92 -8.53 21.64
C GLN A 190 -2.67 -8.52 20.74
N ILE A 191 -1.51 -8.26 21.32
CA ILE A 191 -0.23 -8.31 20.59
C ILE A 191 0.05 -9.75 20.12
N LEU A 192 -0.12 -10.75 21.00
CA LEU A 192 0.14 -12.15 20.67
C LEU A 192 -0.77 -12.61 19.52
N GLU A 193 -2.06 -12.35 19.61
CA GLU A 193 -3.05 -12.71 18.58
C GLU A 193 -2.73 -12.08 17.22
N HIS A 194 -2.36 -10.79 17.22
CA HIS A 194 -2.11 -10.08 15.97
C HIS A 194 -0.78 -10.47 15.30
N VAL A 195 0.30 -10.63 16.08
CA VAL A 195 1.66 -10.82 15.56
C VAL A 195 1.95 -12.30 15.25
N TRP A 196 1.48 -13.22 16.08
CA TRP A 196 1.81 -14.66 15.97
C TRP A 196 0.65 -15.53 15.50
N ALA A 197 -0.57 -15.00 15.34
CA ALA A 197 -1.77 -15.80 15.08
C ALA A 197 -1.95 -16.92 16.14
N TYR A 198 -2.86 -17.88 15.95
CA TYR A 198 -3.24 -18.89 16.95
C TYR A 198 -2.18 -19.99 17.24
N ASP A 199 -0.98 -19.94 16.67
CA ASP A 199 -0.01 -21.05 16.70
C ASP A 199 0.89 -21.13 17.93
N PHE A 200 0.84 -20.16 18.82
CA PHE A 200 1.74 -20.12 19.99
C PHE A 200 1.00 -20.40 21.29
N GLY A 201 0.71 -21.62 21.63
CA GLY A 201 0.26 -22.15 22.94
C GLY A 201 0.00 -21.22 24.16
N GLY A 202 -0.21 -19.92 23.92
CA GLY A 202 -0.57 -18.92 24.93
C GLY A 202 0.59 -18.35 25.77
N ASP A 203 1.85 -18.64 25.44
CA ASP A 203 2.99 -18.09 26.19
C ASP A 203 3.20 -16.59 25.94
N LEU A 204 2.72 -15.78 26.88
CA LEU A 204 2.83 -14.33 26.85
C LEU A 204 4.27 -13.80 27.05
N SER A 205 5.22 -14.63 27.47
CA SER A 205 6.63 -14.23 27.69
C SER A 205 7.33 -13.89 26.37
N ILE A 206 6.87 -14.48 25.25
CA ILE A 206 7.39 -14.17 23.93
C ILE A 206 7.19 -12.70 23.56
N VAL A 207 6.04 -12.12 23.92
CA VAL A 207 5.74 -10.69 23.70
C VAL A 207 6.76 -9.81 24.42
N GLU A 208 7.10 -10.15 25.69
CA GLU A 208 8.08 -9.39 26.47
C GLU A 208 9.47 -9.41 25.82
N SER A 209 9.88 -10.58 25.34
CA SER A 209 11.16 -10.74 24.65
C SER A 209 11.24 -9.90 23.38
N TYR A 210 10.21 -9.95 22.54
CA TYR A 210 10.19 -9.18 21.29
C TYR A 210 10.03 -7.67 21.53
N ILE A 211 9.28 -7.25 22.52
CA ILE A 211 9.26 -5.83 22.97
C ILE A 211 10.67 -5.37 23.36
N SER A 212 11.40 -6.21 24.09
CA SER A 212 12.79 -5.90 24.46
C SER A 212 13.71 -5.77 23.23
N TYR A 213 13.56 -6.68 22.25
CA TYR A 213 14.34 -6.64 21.02
C TYR A 213 14.03 -5.38 20.18
N VAL A 214 12.75 -5.04 19.99
CA VAL A 214 12.35 -3.85 19.26
C VAL A 214 12.84 -2.59 19.99
N ARG A 215 12.66 -2.46 21.29
CA ARG A 215 13.18 -1.33 22.09
C ARG A 215 14.68 -1.12 21.90
N ARG A 216 15.46 -2.20 21.94
CA ARG A 216 16.91 -2.12 21.77
C ARG A 216 17.30 -1.56 20.40
N LYS A 217 16.50 -1.79 19.37
CA LYS A 217 16.78 -1.32 18.01
C LYS A 217 16.20 0.08 17.75
N VAL A 218 15.04 0.37 18.31
CA VAL A 218 14.28 1.60 18.03
C VAL A 218 14.52 2.68 19.09
N ASP A 219 14.60 2.31 20.38
CA ASP A 219 14.72 3.27 21.49
C ASP A 219 16.19 3.49 21.97
N SER A 220 17.17 2.73 21.44
CA SER A 220 18.58 2.82 21.87
C SER A 220 19.48 3.59 20.90
N GLY A 221 18.94 4.24 19.90
CA GLY A 221 19.70 5.00 18.88
C GLY A 221 19.84 6.46 19.25
N ALA A 222 21.10 6.91 19.31
CA ALA A 222 21.59 8.27 19.58
C ALA A 222 21.34 8.83 20.99
N ASP A 223 22.38 9.44 21.58
CA ASP A 223 22.29 10.18 22.83
C ASP A 223 21.14 11.21 22.76
N GLY A 224 20.14 11.05 23.63
CA GLY A 224 18.98 11.94 23.69
C GLY A 224 17.72 11.49 22.95
N ALA A 225 17.69 10.34 22.30
CA ALA A 225 16.48 9.85 21.64
C ALA A 225 15.36 9.57 22.66
N VAL A 226 14.19 10.14 22.41
CA VAL A 226 13.00 9.93 23.23
C VAL A 226 12.56 8.47 23.13
N LYS A 227 12.36 7.80 24.27
CA LYS A 227 11.79 6.47 24.31
C LYS A 227 10.34 6.52 23.85
N LEU A 228 9.99 5.70 22.87
CA LEU A 228 8.65 5.66 22.30
C LEU A 228 7.79 4.52 22.86
N ILE A 229 8.40 3.35 23.14
CA ILE A 229 7.68 2.16 23.58
C ILE A 229 7.72 2.09 25.12
N HIS A 230 6.54 2.15 25.76
CA HIS A 230 6.40 2.13 27.21
C HIS A 230 5.66 0.89 27.70
N THR A 231 5.97 0.47 28.93
CA THR A 231 5.23 -0.60 29.61
C THR A 231 4.20 0.04 30.55
N VAL A 232 2.95 -0.39 30.43
CA VAL A 232 1.89 -0.11 31.38
C VAL A 232 1.74 -1.34 32.27
N ARG A 233 2.28 -1.27 33.50
CA ARG A 233 2.33 -2.41 34.41
C ARG A 233 0.97 -3.04 34.63
N GLY A 234 0.88 -4.37 34.52
CA GLY A 234 -0.35 -5.13 34.67
C GLY A 234 -1.33 -5.04 33.49
N VAL A 235 -1.09 -4.20 32.48
CA VAL A 235 -2.00 -3.99 31.34
C VAL A 235 -1.36 -4.43 30.02
N GLY A 236 -0.20 -3.85 29.64
CA GLY A 236 0.42 -4.12 28.36
C GLY A 236 1.46 -3.06 27.95
N TYR A 237 1.43 -2.68 26.70
CA TYR A 237 2.40 -1.78 26.10
C TYR A 237 1.70 -0.64 25.34
N VAL A 238 2.41 0.49 25.20
CA VAL A 238 1.95 1.63 24.43
C VAL A 238 3.14 2.27 23.71
N LEU A 239 2.97 2.60 22.45
CA LEU A 239 3.88 3.46 21.73
C LEU A 239 3.34 4.90 21.83
N ARG A 240 4.11 5.81 22.40
CA ARG A 240 3.72 7.22 22.59
C ARG A 240 4.42 8.11 21.60
N ARG A 241 3.65 8.99 20.97
CA ARG A 241 4.21 10.06 20.14
C ARG A 241 4.85 11.11 21.06
N PRO A 242 6.06 11.62 20.74
CA PRO A 242 6.62 12.75 21.45
C PRO A 242 5.65 13.93 21.36
N GLN A 243 5.38 14.59 22.49
CA GLN A 243 4.65 15.85 22.47
C GLN A 243 5.59 16.92 21.93
N SER A 244 5.14 17.67 20.93
CA SER A 244 5.84 18.83 20.38
C SER A 244 5.85 19.96 21.37
#